data_5f223b099bc006b52740d5ee019747f5
#
_entry.id   5f223b099bc006b52740d5ee019747f5
#
_cell.length_a   1.000
_cell.length_b   1.000
_cell.length_c   1.000
_cell.angle_alpha   90.00
_cell.angle_beta   90.00
_cell.angle_gamma   90.00
#
_symmetry.space_group_name_H-M   'P 1'
#
loop_
_entity.id
_entity.type
_entity.pdbx_description
1 polymer ?
#
loop_
_entity_poly.entity_id
_entity_poly.type
_entity_poly.pdbx_seq_one_letter_code
_entity_poly.pdbx_strand_id
1 'polypeptide(L)'
;MFIIELTYVKPLEEVGKYMEEHKKFLEENYEEGIFIVSGPMVPRVGGIIIASLDSKEELEKIVNKDPFIINKVSSYKITEFLAAVTGEGLESLRES
;
A
#
# COMPACT_ATOMS: atom_id res chain seq x y z
N MET A 1 -10.90 -6.20 0.38
CA MET A 1 -9.44 -6.27 0.53
C MET A 1 -8.79 -5.76 -0.75
N PHE A 2 -7.69 -5.03 -0.60
CA PHE A 2 -7.03 -4.42 -1.74
C PHE A 2 -5.54 -4.70 -1.72
N ILE A 3 -4.97 -4.89 -2.90
CA ILE A 3 -3.53 -4.96 -3.09
C ILE A 3 -3.14 -3.69 -3.83
N ILE A 4 -2.25 -2.90 -3.23
CA ILE A 4 -1.70 -1.71 -3.86
C ILE A 4 -0.30 -2.06 -4.33
N GLU A 5 -0.07 -1.97 -5.62
CA GLU A 5 1.24 -2.21 -6.21
C GLU A 5 1.85 -0.86 -6.59
N LEU A 6 2.93 -0.51 -5.91
CA LEU A 6 3.70 0.70 -6.21
C LEU A 6 4.87 0.31 -7.10
N THR A 7 5.02 1.00 -8.22
CA THR A 7 6.14 0.75 -9.15
C THR A 7 6.98 2.02 -9.25
N TYR A 8 8.27 1.91 -8.96
CA TYR A 8 9.17 3.05 -9.06
C TYR A 8 9.31 3.48 -10.51
N VAL A 9 9.19 4.78 -10.75
CA VAL A 9 9.35 5.39 -12.08
C VAL A 9 10.55 6.33 -12.12
N LYS A 10 11.32 6.36 -11.06
CA LYS A 10 12.56 7.12 -10.92
C LYS A 10 13.64 6.22 -10.30
N PRO A 11 14.93 6.57 -10.45
CA PRO A 11 16.00 5.79 -9.81
C PRO A 11 15.86 5.74 -8.28
N LEU A 12 16.39 4.70 -7.66
CA LEU A 12 16.33 4.53 -6.21
C LEU A 12 16.84 5.73 -5.42
N GLU A 13 17.81 6.46 -5.96
CA GLU A 13 18.30 7.69 -5.34
C GLU A 13 17.21 8.74 -5.18
N GLU A 14 16.36 8.88 -6.20
CA GLU A 14 15.24 9.81 -6.17
C GLU A 14 14.15 9.32 -5.21
N VAL A 15 13.85 8.04 -5.26
CA VAL A 15 12.87 7.41 -4.36
C VAL A 15 13.30 7.59 -2.91
N GLY A 16 14.58 7.39 -2.64
CA GLY A 16 15.16 7.50 -1.30
C GLY A 16 14.97 8.85 -0.63
N LYS A 17 14.86 9.92 -1.40
CA LYS A 17 14.63 11.27 -0.87
C LYS A 17 13.31 11.39 -0.11
N TYR A 18 12.33 10.53 -0.43
CA TYR A 18 10.99 10.59 0.16
C TYR A 18 10.69 9.39 1.06
N MET A 19 11.71 8.57 1.35
CA MET A 19 11.53 7.34 2.13
C MET A 19 11.01 7.58 3.55
N GLU A 20 11.57 8.58 4.24
CA GLU A 20 11.15 8.91 5.61
C GLU A 20 9.68 9.33 5.66
N GLU A 21 9.28 10.19 4.73
CA GLU A 21 7.90 10.66 4.65
C GLU A 21 6.94 9.53 4.26
N HIS A 22 7.38 8.66 3.35
CA HIS A 22 6.61 7.48 2.95
C HIS A 22 6.39 6.54 4.14
N LYS A 23 7.41 6.32 4.98
CA LYS A 23 7.28 5.50 6.19
C LYS A 23 6.26 6.06 7.16
N LYS A 24 6.22 7.39 7.33
CA LYS A 24 5.22 8.04 8.18
C LYS A 24 3.82 7.84 7.63
N PHE A 25 3.67 7.95 6.32
CA PHE A 25 2.40 7.68 5.65
C PHE A 25 1.94 6.24 5.92
N LEU A 26 2.83 5.26 5.83
CA LEU A 26 2.51 3.87 6.14
C LEU A 26 2.07 3.72 7.60
N GLU A 27 2.85 4.28 8.54
CA GLU A 27 2.56 4.20 9.97
C GLU A 27 1.18 4.75 10.33
N GLU A 28 0.81 5.89 9.76
CA GLU A 28 -0.50 6.51 9.98
C GLU A 28 -1.63 5.58 9.56
N ASN A 29 -1.48 4.91 8.42
CA ASN A 29 -2.50 4.02 7.90
C ASN A 29 -2.53 2.66 8.60
N TYR A 30 -1.41 2.23 9.19
CA TYR A 30 -1.40 1.07 10.09
C TYR A 30 -2.15 1.40 11.38
N GLU A 31 -1.94 2.58 11.95
CA GLU A 31 -2.65 3.02 13.17
C GLU A 31 -4.15 3.11 12.95
N GLU A 32 -4.57 3.54 11.77
CA GLU A 32 -6.00 3.60 11.40
C GLU A 32 -6.60 2.22 11.12
N GLY A 33 -5.79 1.17 11.09
CA GLY A 33 -6.26 -0.17 10.79
C GLY A 33 -6.56 -0.41 9.31
N ILE A 34 -6.14 0.51 8.43
CA ILE A 34 -6.38 0.41 6.99
C ILE A 34 -5.37 -0.50 6.31
N PHE A 35 -4.08 -0.30 6.60
CA PHE A 35 -3.02 -1.15 6.05
C PHE A 35 -2.76 -2.34 6.96
N ILE A 36 -2.58 -3.52 6.36
CA ILE A 36 -2.40 -4.80 7.07
C ILE A 36 -0.94 -5.23 7.04
N VAL A 37 -0.32 -5.18 5.87
CA VAL A 37 1.06 -5.60 5.66
C VAL A 37 1.59 -4.89 4.43
N SER A 38 2.87 -4.58 4.42
CA SER A 38 3.52 -3.96 3.27
C SER A 38 5.00 -4.31 3.27
N GLY A 39 5.63 -4.14 2.12
CA GLY A 39 7.06 -4.35 1.99
C GLY A 39 7.54 -4.06 0.57
N PRO A 40 8.88 -3.95 0.40
CA PRO A 40 9.45 -3.76 -0.93
C PRO A 40 9.32 -5.03 -1.76
N MET A 41 9.23 -4.87 -3.07
CA MET A 41 9.28 -6.00 -3.99
C MET A 41 10.70 -6.57 -4.03
N VAL A 42 10.80 -7.84 -4.41
CA VAL A 42 12.06 -8.51 -4.63
C VAL A 42 12.10 -9.02 -6.09
N PRO A 43 12.92 -8.45 -6.97
CA PRO A 43 13.87 -7.34 -6.77
C PRO A 43 13.15 -6.01 -6.46
N ARG A 44 13.90 -5.06 -5.93
CA ARG A 44 13.34 -3.80 -5.42
C ARG A 44 13.01 -2.81 -6.55
N VAL A 45 11.89 -3.06 -7.21
CA VAL A 45 11.37 -2.19 -8.29
C VAL A 45 10.11 -1.44 -7.87
N GLY A 46 9.71 -1.61 -6.63
CA GLY A 46 8.50 -1.01 -6.07
C GLY A 46 8.18 -1.61 -4.72
N GLY A 47 6.93 -1.54 -4.32
CA GLY A 47 6.44 -2.10 -3.07
C GLY A 47 5.01 -2.59 -3.19
N ILE A 48 4.61 -3.39 -2.22
CA ILE A 48 3.25 -3.93 -2.12
C ILE A 48 2.67 -3.49 -0.78
N ILE A 49 1.41 -3.07 -0.79
CA ILE A 49 0.65 -2.78 0.42
C ILE A 49 -0.65 -3.55 0.34
N ILE A 50 -1.01 -4.26 1.40
CA ILE A 50 -2.31 -4.90 1.53
C ILE A 50 -3.17 -4.05 2.44
N ALA A 51 -4.36 -3.67 1.97
CA ALA A 51 -5.25 -2.77 2.70
C ALA A 51 -6.65 -3.35 2.83
N SER A 52 -7.31 -3.04 3.94
CA SER A 52 -8.67 -3.46 4.24
C SER A 52 -9.53 -2.24 4.53
N LEU A 53 -10.44 -1.94 3.62
CA LEU A 53 -11.48 -0.92 3.82
C LEU A 53 -12.61 -1.20 2.80
N ASP A 54 -13.72 -0.49 2.94
CA ASP A 54 -14.93 -0.79 2.18
C ASP A 54 -15.00 -0.13 0.80
N SER A 55 -14.19 0.88 0.55
CA SER A 55 -14.33 1.69 -0.65
C SER A 55 -13.02 1.88 -1.37
N LYS A 56 -12.98 1.49 -2.65
CA LYS A 56 -11.83 1.74 -3.51
C LYS A 56 -11.59 3.25 -3.68
N GLU A 57 -12.66 4.04 -3.75
CA GLU A 57 -12.53 5.50 -3.89
C GLU A 57 -11.84 6.12 -2.69
N GLU A 58 -12.16 5.65 -1.48
CA GLU A 58 -11.51 6.10 -0.26
C GLU A 58 -10.04 5.69 -0.27
N LEU A 59 -9.75 4.48 -0.72
CA LEU A 59 -8.37 4.00 -0.81
C LEU A 59 -7.55 4.83 -1.80
N GLU A 60 -8.13 5.19 -2.94
CA GLU A 60 -7.44 6.04 -3.92
C GLU A 60 -7.08 7.40 -3.33
N LYS A 61 -7.98 7.99 -2.54
CA LYS A 61 -7.70 9.25 -1.84
C LYS A 61 -6.52 9.10 -0.87
N ILE A 62 -6.46 7.96 -0.19
CA ILE A 62 -5.36 7.66 0.74
C ILE A 62 -4.05 7.50 -0.03
N VAL A 63 -4.04 6.68 -1.07
CA VAL A 63 -2.82 6.41 -1.86
C VAL A 63 -2.28 7.68 -2.49
N ASN A 64 -3.16 8.58 -2.92
CA ASN A 64 -2.73 9.85 -3.52
C ASN A 64 -2.10 10.81 -2.52
N LYS A 65 -2.12 10.50 -1.24
CA LYS A 65 -1.40 11.25 -0.19
C LYS A 65 -0.02 10.68 0.09
N ASP A 66 0.33 9.53 -0.49
CA ASP A 66 1.66 8.94 -0.33
C ASP A 66 2.69 9.89 -0.95
N PRO A 67 3.73 10.29 -0.21
CA PRO A 67 4.80 11.13 -0.74
C PRO A 67 5.43 10.60 -2.02
N PHE A 68 5.48 9.28 -2.21
CA PHE A 68 5.97 8.68 -3.45
C PHE A 68 5.09 9.03 -4.64
N ILE A 69 3.79 9.12 -4.43
CA ILE A 69 2.83 9.47 -5.49
C ILE A 69 2.82 10.99 -5.72
N ILE A 70 2.78 11.76 -4.63
CA ILE A 70 2.80 13.24 -4.71
C ILE A 70 4.03 13.72 -5.47
N ASN A 71 5.19 13.12 -5.19
CA ASN A 71 6.47 13.53 -5.79
C ASN A 71 6.79 12.81 -7.08
N LYS A 72 5.86 12.00 -7.58
CA LYS A 72 5.93 11.33 -8.88
C LYS A 72 7.17 10.42 -9.05
N VAL A 73 7.61 9.79 -7.96
CA VAL A 73 8.69 8.81 -8.02
C VAL A 73 8.16 7.38 -8.13
N SER A 74 6.85 7.21 -7.96
CA SER A 74 6.19 5.92 -8.10
C SER A 74 4.84 6.10 -8.77
N SER A 75 4.42 5.10 -9.54
CA SER A 75 3.04 4.95 -9.99
C SER A 75 2.38 3.88 -9.13
N TYR A 76 1.05 3.73 -9.21
CA TYR A 76 0.38 2.67 -8.46
C TYR A 76 -0.73 2.00 -9.27
N LYS A 77 -1.03 0.78 -8.86
CA LYS A 77 -2.13 -0.01 -9.37
C LYS A 77 -2.84 -0.63 -8.18
N ILE A 78 -4.16 -0.59 -8.17
CA ILE A 78 -4.97 -1.20 -7.11
C ILE A 78 -5.72 -2.39 -7.68
N THR A 79 -5.62 -3.53 -7.00
CA THR A 79 -6.40 -4.72 -7.29
C THR A 79 -7.30 -4.99 -6.10
N GLU A 80 -8.60 -5.07 -6.35
CA GLU A 80 -9.57 -5.42 -5.32
C GLU A 80 -9.87 -6.92 -5.39
N PHE A 81 -9.97 -7.56 -4.22
CA PHE A 81 -10.41 -8.94 -4.13
C PHE A 81 -11.21 -9.13 -2.84
N LEU A 82 -12.01 -10.19 -2.81
CA LEU A 82 -12.76 -10.54 -1.62
C LEU A 82 -11.94 -11.55 -0.82
N ALA A 83 -11.59 -11.21 0.42
CA ALA A 83 -10.88 -12.12 1.32
C ALA A 83 -11.86 -13.16 1.85
N ALA A 84 -12.16 -14.17 1.04
CA ALA A 84 -13.18 -15.17 1.32
C ALA A 84 -12.67 -16.33 2.20
N VAL A 85 -11.38 -16.64 2.10
CA VAL A 85 -10.76 -17.76 2.82
C VAL A 85 -9.43 -17.29 3.39
N THR A 86 -9.10 -17.68 4.61
CA THR A 86 -7.86 -17.32 5.26
C THR A 86 -7.17 -18.55 5.83
N GLY A 87 -5.88 -18.43 6.09
CA GLY A 87 -5.15 -19.39 6.89
C GLY A 87 -5.58 -19.29 8.35
N GLU A 88 -5.18 -20.29 9.14
CA GLU A 88 -5.45 -20.34 10.58
C GLU A 88 -4.81 -19.12 11.26
N GLY A 89 -5.58 -18.48 12.14
CA GLY A 89 -5.14 -17.30 12.86
C GLY A 89 -5.44 -15.99 12.19
N LEU A 90 -5.91 -16.01 10.95
CA LEU A 90 -6.20 -14.80 10.16
C LEU A 90 -7.68 -14.62 9.86
N GLU A 91 -8.54 -15.33 10.57
CA GLU A 91 -9.98 -15.36 10.31
C GLU A 91 -10.62 -13.96 10.41
N SER A 92 -10.05 -13.08 11.22
CA SER A 92 -10.55 -11.71 11.35
C SER A 92 -10.45 -10.90 10.05
N LEU A 93 -9.64 -11.36 9.08
CA LEU A 93 -9.49 -10.68 7.80
C LEU A 93 -10.57 -11.06 6.78
N ARG A 94 -11.38 -12.08 7.08
CA ARG A 94 -12.44 -12.52 6.16
C ARG A 94 -13.50 -11.47 6.00
N GLU A 95 -13.97 -11.31 4.76
CA GLU A 95 -14.90 -10.27 4.37
C GLU A 95 -16.29 -10.79 3.96
N SER A 96 -16.49 -12.06 3.98
CA SER A 96 -17.78 -12.65 3.57
C SER A 96 -18.59 -13.19 4.72
#